data_86201d42c896e1940f043e5d66cbc018
#
_entry.id   86201d42c896e1940f043e5d66cbc018
#
_cell.length_a   1.000
_cell.length_b   1.000
_cell.length_c   1.000
_cell.angle_alpha   90.00
_cell.angle_beta   90.00
_cell.angle_gamma   90.00
#
_symmetry.space_group_name_H-M   'P 1'
#
loop_
_entity.id
_entity.type
_entity.pdbx_description
1 polymer ?
#
loop_
_entity_poly.entity_id
_entity_poly.type
_entity_poly.pdbx_seq_one_letter_code
_entity_poly.pdbx_strand_id
1 'polypeptide(L)'
;MILSIESSCDDSSIALTHIDSGILIYHLKISQDEAHSHYGGVVPEIASRLHCQKLPEILNKLALFVNDDFSHIKAIAVTTRPGLSVTLIEGLMMAKALSL
;
A
#
# COMPACT_ATOMS: atom_id res chain seq x y z
N MET A 1 -11.33 3.57 12.02
CA MET A 1 -10.69 2.58 11.13
C MET A 1 -9.19 2.83 11.05
N ILE A 2 -8.43 1.78 10.78
CA ILE A 2 -6.99 1.87 10.53
C ILE A 2 -6.76 1.58 9.05
N LEU A 3 -6.02 2.45 8.38
CA LEU A 3 -5.53 2.21 7.02
C LEU A 3 -4.13 1.61 7.10
N SER A 4 -3.94 0.45 6.52
CA SER A 4 -2.64 -0.25 6.47
C SER A 4 -2.08 -0.21 5.05
N ILE A 5 -0.78 0.07 4.93
CA ILE A 5 -0.07 0.18 3.65
C ILE A 5 1.11 -0.78 3.64
N GLU A 6 1.23 -1.56 2.59
CA GLU A 6 2.30 -2.56 2.42
C GLU A 6 2.97 -2.39 1.07
N SER A 7 4.28 -2.19 1.07
CA SER A 7 5.10 -2.05 -0.15
C SER A 7 6.49 -2.67 0.04
N SER A 8 6.60 -3.70 0.89
CA SER A 8 7.91 -4.22 1.32
C SER A 8 8.73 -4.89 0.22
N CYS A 9 8.11 -5.40 -0.83
CA CYS A 9 8.83 -6.09 -1.90
C CYS A 9 8.17 -5.84 -3.27
N ASP A 10 7.34 -6.76 -3.73
CA ASP A 10 6.82 -6.76 -5.11
C ASP A 10 5.32 -6.53 -5.22
N ASP A 11 4.60 -6.53 -4.12
CA ASP A 11 3.16 -6.25 -4.14
C ASP A 11 2.85 -4.90 -3.50
N SER A 12 1.93 -4.17 -4.10
CA SER A 12 1.37 -2.95 -3.51
C SER A 12 0.01 -3.29 -2.93
N SER A 13 -0.19 -3.08 -1.65
CA SER A 13 -1.49 -3.37 -1.05
C SER A 13 -1.88 -2.37 0.04
N ILE A 14 -3.19 -2.25 0.22
CA ILE A 14 -3.78 -1.52 1.35
C ILE A 14 -4.87 -2.38 1.99
N ALA A 15 -5.15 -2.08 3.24
CA ALA A 15 -6.27 -2.67 3.96
C ALA A 15 -6.91 -1.63 4.85
N LEU A 16 -8.23 -1.71 4.99
CA LEU A 16 -9.00 -0.87 5.90
C LEU A 16 -9.63 -1.78 6.93
N THR A 17 -9.31 -1.57 8.20
CA THR A 17 -9.70 -2.45 9.31
C THR A 17 -10.44 -1.65 10.38
N HIS A 18 -11.50 -2.25 10.93
CA HIS A 18 -12.22 -1.65 12.05
C HIS A 18 -11.38 -1.78 13.33
N ILE A 19 -11.21 -0.68 14.07
CA ILE A 19 -10.30 -0.63 15.23
C ILE A 19 -10.73 -1.60 16.33
N ASP A 20 -12.00 -1.58 16.72
CA ASP A 20 -12.47 -2.33 17.87
C ASP A 20 -12.61 -3.83 17.60
N SER A 21 -13.15 -4.19 16.46
CA SER A 21 -13.44 -5.60 16.12
C SER A 21 -12.30 -6.31 15.38
N GLY A 22 -11.38 -5.55 14.77
CA GLY A 22 -10.36 -6.11 13.87
C GLY A 22 -10.91 -6.63 12.55
N ILE A 23 -12.17 -6.36 12.24
CA ILE A 23 -12.78 -6.84 11.00
C ILE A 23 -12.19 -6.09 9.80
N LEU A 24 -11.79 -6.85 8.78
CA LEU A 24 -11.31 -6.31 7.51
C LEU A 24 -12.50 -5.77 6.72
N ILE A 25 -12.48 -4.47 6.45
CA ILE A 25 -13.57 -3.77 5.75
C ILE A 25 -13.30 -3.69 4.25
N TYR A 26 -12.04 -3.42 3.88
CA TYR A 26 -11.64 -3.27 2.48
C TYR A 26 -10.19 -3.71 2.31
N HIS A 27 -9.90 -4.37 1.21
CA HIS A 27 -8.54 -4.80 0.89
C HIS A 27 -8.34 -4.78 -0.61
N LEU A 28 -7.19 -4.29 -1.05
CA LEU A 28 -6.79 -4.32 -2.44
C LEU A 28 -5.30 -4.56 -2.54
N LYS A 29 -4.92 -5.52 -3.39
CA LYS A 29 -3.52 -5.84 -3.68
C LYS A 29 -3.31 -5.86 -5.18
N ILE A 30 -2.23 -5.24 -5.64
CA ILE A 30 -1.78 -5.31 -7.03
C ILE A 30 -0.42 -5.99 -7.05
N SER A 31 -0.35 -7.15 -7.70
CA SER A 31 0.88 -7.93 -7.82
C SER A 31 1.76 -7.41 -8.95
N GLN A 32 3.07 -7.54 -8.77
CA GLN A 32 4.09 -7.22 -9.78
C GLN A 32 4.71 -8.49 -10.40
N ASP A 33 4.16 -9.67 -10.12
CA ASP A 33 4.75 -10.95 -10.54
C ASP A 33 5.08 -10.97 -12.03
N GLU A 34 4.16 -10.51 -12.87
CA GLU A 34 4.33 -10.48 -14.32
C GLU A 34 5.52 -9.62 -14.74
N ALA A 35 5.72 -8.47 -14.08
CA ALA A 35 6.81 -7.56 -14.41
C ALA A 35 8.19 -8.14 -14.06
N HIS A 36 8.27 -8.98 -13.02
CA HIS A 36 9.51 -9.55 -12.53
C HIS A 36 9.82 -10.94 -13.09
N SER A 37 8.84 -11.62 -13.69
CA SER A 37 8.99 -13.02 -14.16
C SER A 37 10.10 -13.21 -15.17
N HIS A 38 10.36 -12.23 -16.03
CA HIS A 38 11.42 -12.28 -17.03
C HIS A 38 12.83 -12.29 -16.45
N TYR A 39 12.98 -11.88 -15.19
CA TYR A 39 14.27 -11.75 -14.54
C TYR A 39 14.53 -12.85 -13.52
N GLY A 40 13.58 -13.78 -13.34
CA GLY A 40 13.70 -14.90 -12.40
C GLY A 40 13.61 -14.50 -10.93
N GLY A 41 13.21 -13.27 -10.63
CA GLY A 41 13.07 -12.76 -9.26
C GLY A 41 12.79 -11.28 -9.25
N VAL A 42 12.62 -10.72 -8.05
CA VAL A 42 12.29 -9.30 -7.87
C VAL A 42 13.47 -8.42 -8.26
N VAL A 43 13.21 -7.42 -9.12
CA VAL A 43 14.17 -6.39 -9.51
C VAL A 43 13.84 -5.12 -8.70
N PRO A 44 14.68 -4.72 -7.71
CA PRO A 44 14.34 -3.64 -6.78
C PRO A 44 13.97 -2.32 -7.45
N GLU A 45 14.67 -1.93 -8.50
CA GLU A 45 14.39 -0.68 -9.21
C GLU A 45 13.03 -0.71 -9.92
N ILE A 46 12.69 -1.83 -10.54
CA ILE A 46 11.38 -2.02 -11.18
C ILE A 46 10.29 -2.03 -10.11
N ALA A 47 10.52 -2.73 -9.00
CA ALA A 47 9.57 -2.78 -7.89
C ALA A 47 9.27 -1.39 -7.34
N SER A 48 10.29 -0.57 -7.14
CA SER A 48 10.13 0.81 -6.66
C SER A 48 9.26 1.65 -7.61
N ARG A 49 9.53 1.57 -8.91
CA ARG A 49 8.74 2.30 -9.91
C ARG A 49 7.28 1.88 -9.92
N LEU A 50 7.02 0.58 -9.82
CA LEU A 50 5.65 0.05 -9.83
C LEU A 50 4.89 0.45 -8.57
N HIS A 51 5.52 0.44 -7.40
CA HIS A 51 4.88 0.96 -6.18
C HIS A 51 4.53 2.43 -6.33
N CYS A 52 5.43 3.23 -6.90
CA CYS A 52 5.19 4.65 -7.13
C CYS A 52 3.97 4.89 -8.04
N GLN A 53 3.73 4.00 -9.00
CA GLN A 53 2.59 4.08 -9.92
C GLN A 53 1.31 3.48 -9.31
N LYS A 54 1.43 2.36 -8.61
CA LYS A 54 0.28 1.55 -8.17
C LYS A 54 -0.31 2.01 -6.85
N LEU A 55 0.48 2.54 -5.92
CA LEU A 55 -0.05 3.03 -4.66
C LEU A 55 -1.06 4.17 -4.84
N PRO A 56 -0.80 5.20 -5.67
CA PRO A 56 -1.83 6.20 -5.95
C PRO A 56 -3.09 5.63 -6.61
N GLU A 57 -2.95 4.64 -7.50
CA GLU A 57 -4.08 3.95 -8.12
C GLU A 57 -4.94 3.24 -7.07
N ILE A 58 -4.30 2.53 -6.14
CA ILE A 58 -4.97 1.85 -5.03
C ILE A 58 -5.68 2.87 -4.13
N LEU A 59 -5.03 3.99 -3.85
CA LEU A 59 -5.60 5.05 -3.03
C LEU A 59 -6.86 5.65 -3.68
N ASN A 60 -6.84 5.84 -5.00
CA ASN A 60 -8.02 6.32 -5.73
C ASN A 60 -9.19 5.34 -5.62
N LYS A 61 -8.92 4.05 -5.68
CA LYS A 61 -9.95 3.02 -5.49
C LYS A 61 -10.49 3.01 -4.07
N LEU A 62 -9.62 3.21 -3.08
CA LEU A 62 -10.06 3.38 -1.68
C LEU A 62 -10.96 4.61 -1.53
N ALA A 63 -10.58 5.74 -2.14
CA ALA A 63 -11.37 6.95 -2.10
C ALA A 63 -12.79 6.74 -2.65
N LEU A 64 -12.92 5.99 -3.74
CA LEU A 64 -14.23 5.62 -4.28
C LEU A 64 -15.03 4.78 -3.30
N PHE A 65 -14.38 3.81 -2.65
CA PHE A 65 -15.03 2.94 -1.67
C PHE A 65 -15.59 3.72 -0.47
N VAL A 66 -14.85 4.70 0.03
CA VAL A 66 -15.26 5.52 1.18
C VAL A 66 -16.00 6.80 0.79
N ASN A 67 -16.35 6.98 -0.49
CA ASN A 67 -17.02 8.17 -1.04
C ASN A 67 -16.28 9.47 -0.72
N ASP A 68 -14.96 9.44 -0.84
CA ASP A 68 -14.03 10.54 -0.52
C ASP A 68 -14.09 11.02 0.94
N ASP A 69 -14.70 10.24 1.82
CA ASP A 69 -14.77 10.55 3.25
C ASP A 69 -13.77 9.71 4.05
N PHE A 70 -12.62 10.31 4.37
CA PHE A 70 -11.56 9.69 5.15
C PHE A 70 -11.67 9.99 6.66
N SER A 71 -12.74 10.63 7.11
CA SER A 71 -12.89 11.10 8.51
C SER A 71 -12.90 9.95 9.52
N HIS A 72 -13.29 8.74 9.13
CA HIS A 72 -13.31 7.56 9.99
C HIS A 72 -11.97 6.86 10.11
N ILE A 73 -11.00 7.24 9.31
CA ILE A 73 -9.63 6.69 9.38
C ILE A 73 -8.88 7.47 10.46
N LYS A 74 -8.58 6.81 11.58
CA LYS A 74 -7.97 7.43 12.76
C LYS A 74 -6.48 7.15 12.89
N ALA A 75 -5.96 6.16 12.16
CA ALA A 75 -4.56 5.78 12.20
C ALA A 75 -4.12 5.20 10.87
N ILE A 76 -2.84 5.34 10.57
CA ILE A 76 -2.21 4.75 9.39
C ILE A 76 -1.09 3.83 9.89
N ALA A 77 -1.13 2.57 9.46
CA ALA A 77 -0.07 1.60 9.70
C ALA A 77 0.68 1.37 8.38
N VAL A 78 1.99 1.32 8.44
CA VAL A 78 2.81 1.12 7.25
C VAL A 78 3.95 0.16 7.57
N THR A 79 4.23 -0.77 6.65
CA THR A 79 5.35 -1.70 6.78
C THR A 79 6.66 -0.93 6.60
N THR A 80 7.56 -1.01 7.60
CA THR A 80 8.88 -0.38 7.58
C THR A 80 10.00 -1.39 7.47
N ARG A 81 9.76 -2.67 7.79
CA ARG A 81 10.70 -3.80 7.66
C ARG A 81 9.97 -5.12 8.00
N PRO A 82 10.51 -6.29 7.56
CA PRO A 82 11.61 -6.42 6.62
C PRO A 82 11.17 -6.08 5.20
N GLY A 83 12.12 -5.88 4.30
CA GLY A 83 11.83 -5.66 2.88
C GLY A 83 12.93 -4.88 2.20
N LEU A 84 12.70 -4.54 0.92
CA LEU A 84 13.62 -3.73 0.14
C LEU A 84 13.48 -2.26 0.54
N SER A 85 14.59 -1.60 0.88
CA SER A 85 14.55 -0.20 1.32
C SER A 85 13.94 0.73 0.28
N VAL A 86 14.20 0.50 -0.99
CA VAL A 86 13.68 1.32 -2.10
C VAL A 86 12.17 1.18 -2.29
N THR A 87 11.59 0.03 -1.92
CA THR A 87 10.13 -0.17 -2.00
C THR A 87 9.43 0.24 -0.71
N LEU A 88 10.05 -0.01 0.45
CA LEU A 88 9.52 0.41 1.75
C LEU A 88 9.31 1.92 1.82
N ILE A 89 10.24 2.67 1.24
CA ILE A 89 10.18 4.14 1.23
C ILE A 89 8.93 4.65 0.49
N GLU A 90 8.48 3.96 -0.55
CA GLU A 90 7.30 4.38 -1.30
C GLU A 90 6.03 4.35 -0.42
N GLY A 91 5.81 3.27 0.31
CA GLY A 91 4.68 3.17 1.25
C GLY A 91 4.80 4.17 2.39
N LEU A 92 6.00 4.35 2.94
CA LEU A 92 6.25 5.29 4.01
C LEU A 92 5.97 6.73 3.58
N MET A 93 6.38 7.13 2.39
CA MET A 93 6.11 8.47 1.86
C MET A 93 4.62 8.70 1.67
N MET A 94 3.88 7.70 1.17
CA MET A 94 2.44 7.78 1.03
C MET A 94 1.76 7.95 2.40
N ALA A 95 2.18 7.17 3.40
CA ALA A 95 1.64 7.26 4.76
C ALA A 95 1.87 8.66 5.35
N LYS A 96 3.06 9.21 5.17
CA LYS A 96 3.38 10.58 5.64
C LYS A 96 2.54 11.63 4.94
N ALA A 97 2.37 11.52 3.63
CA ALA A 97 1.55 12.46 2.87
C ALA A 97 0.09 12.43 3.33
N LEU A 98 -0.45 11.24 3.58
CA LEU A 98 -1.84 11.08 4.04
C LEU A 98 -2.05 11.57 5.47
N SER A 99 -1.00 11.57 6.31
CA SER A 99 -1.10 11.96 7.71
C SER A 99 -1.10 13.48 7.94
N LEU A 100 -0.85 14.26 6.92
CA LEU A 100 -0.81 15.73 7.03
C LEU A 100 -2.22 16.39 7.20
#